data_159e427595fc7aa51a93814b10347159
#
_entry.id   159e427595fc7aa51a93814b10347159
#
_cell.length_a   1.000
_cell.length_b   1.000
_cell.length_c   1.000
_cell.angle_alpha   90.00
_cell.angle_beta   90.00
_cell.angle_gamma   90.00
#
_symmetry.space_group_name_H-M   'P 1'
#
loop_
_entity.id
_entity.type
_entity.pdbx_description
1 polymer ?
#
loop_
_entity_poly.entity_id
_entity_poly.type
_entity_poly.pdbx_seq_one_letter_code
_entity_poly.pdbx_strand_id
1 'polypeptide(L)'
;MTDKRNHIVIMAGGIGSRFWPMSTTECPKQFIDVLGVGRSLLQLTYDRFQGICLPENIWIVTNKKYLELCREQLPDVPTENILLEPCRRNTAPCIAYVSWRIKSKNPKANVVVTPSDHIVTDTVEFQRVITSCLKFTGETDAIVTLGMKPNRPETGYGYIQADLSISSPRNKEIFRVDSFREKPDIETAKKYIQQNNFFWNAGVFIWSVSTIVNAFRVYQPAISKVFEGMEHIYGTPEEQENIDKCYPECENISVDYAIMEKAEEIFVCPANFGWSDLGTWGSLVEQSKKDLYGNSLIGNDIRLYDSHNCIVHTMNEKQVIIQGLDGYIIAENDNRLLICKLSEEQRIKQFSEQK
;
A
#
# COMPACT_ATOMS: atom_id res chain seq x y z
N MET A 1 -2.93 12.25 23.76
CA MET A 1 -1.97 11.20 24.17
C MET A 1 -2.08 10.07 23.16
N THR A 2 -0.97 9.59 22.65
CA THR A 2 -0.92 8.47 21.72
C THR A 2 -1.36 7.18 22.43
N ASP A 3 -2.35 6.46 21.88
CA ASP A 3 -2.82 5.21 22.49
C ASP A 3 -1.76 4.09 22.29
N LYS A 4 -1.25 3.54 23.37
CA LYS A 4 -0.23 2.46 23.35
C LYS A 4 -0.75 1.15 22.72
N ARG A 5 -2.06 1.03 22.52
CA ARG A 5 -2.66 -0.13 21.83
C ARG A 5 -2.58 -0.02 20.31
N ASN A 6 -2.37 1.18 19.78
CA ASN A 6 -2.30 1.38 18.34
C ASN A 6 -0.97 0.87 17.78
N HIS A 7 -1.06 0.03 16.77
CA HIS A 7 0.06 -0.50 16.01
C HIS A 7 -0.15 -0.21 14.52
N ILE A 8 0.91 0.13 13.82
CA ILE A 8 0.88 0.36 12.37
C ILE A 8 1.74 -0.68 11.69
N VAL A 9 1.22 -1.34 10.70
CA VAL A 9 1.91 -2.32 9.86
C VAL A 9 2.03 -1.75 8.44
N ILE A 10 3.24 -1.55 7.98
CA ILE A 10 3.55 -1.08 6.63
C ILE A 10 4.06 -2.28 5.82
N MET A 11 3.31 -2.69 4.80
CA MET A 11 3.68 -3.78 3.91
C MET A 11 4.58 -3.26 2.79
N ALA A 12 5.85 -3.69 2.78
CA ALA A 12 6.89 -3.20 1.88
C ALA A 12 7.47 -4.33 0.99
N GLY A 13 6.63 -5.25 0.50
CA GLY A 13 7.03 -6.44 -0.28
C GLY A 13 6.92 -6.33 -1.80
N GLY A 14 6.29 -5.27 -2.34
CA GLY A 14 6.11 -5.05 -3.78
C GLY A 14 7.40 -4.73 -4.54
N ILE A 15 7.43 -4.89 -5.88
CA ILE A 15 8.55 -4.44 -6.73
C ILE A 15 8.19 -3.13 -7.44
N GLY A 16 6.94 -2.93 -7.85
CA GLY A 16 6.53 -1.77 -8.64
C GLY A 16 7.14 -1.74 -10.05
N SER A 17 7.21 -2.88 -10.74
CA SER A 17 7.91 -3.08 -12.02
C SER A 17 7.48 -2.16 -13.18
N ARG A 18 6.28 -1.54 -13.09
CA ARG A 18 5.81 -0.56 -14.09
C ARG A 18 6.58 0.76 -14.06
N PHE A 19 7.29 1.06 -12.96
CA PHE A 19 8.13 2.25 -12.83
C PHE A 19 9.59 2.02 -13.29
N TRP A 20 9.82 0.95 -14.05
CA TRP A 20 11.13 0.79 -14.67
C TRP A 20 11.45 2.01 -15.58
N PRO A 21 12.70 2.52 -15.60
CA PRO A 21 13.93 2.03 -14.95
C PRO A 21 14.11 2.52 -13.50
N MET A 22 13.20 3.35 -12.98
CA MET A 22 13.30 3.89 -11.61
C MET A 22 13.23 2.77 -10.57
N SER A 23 12.21 1.88 -10.67
CA SER A 23 12.11 0.73 -9.79
C SER A 23 12.77 -0.51 -10.41
N THR A 24 13.55 -1.20 -9.60
CA THR A 24 14.24 -2.45 -9.95
C THR A 24 13.99 -3.51 -8.89
N THR A 25 14.50 -4.71 -9.11
CA THR A 25 14.45 -5.77 -8.10
C THR A 25 15.33 -5.46 -6.90
N GLU A 26 16.39 -4.68 -7.09
CA GLU A 26 17.34 -4.26 -6.05
C GLU A 26 16.80 -3.07 -5.25
N CYS A 27 16.13 -2.15 -5.93
CA CYS A 27 15.51 -0.97 -5.32
C CYS A 27 14.05 -0.81 -5.81
N PRO A 28 13.08 -1.46 -5.11
CA PRO A 28 11.67 -1.35 -5.43
C PRO A 28 11.09 0.06 -5.26
N LYS A 29 9.94 0.30 -5.91
CA LYS A 29 9.24 1.61 -5.95
C LYS A 29 9.10 2.28 -4.58
N GLN A 30 8.79 1.53 -3.53
CA GLN A 30 8.58 2.09 -2.19
C GLN A 30 9.84 2.71 -1.57
N PHE A 31 11.03 2.32 -2.01
CA PHE A 31 12.30 2.85 -1.51
C PHE A 31 12.83 4.06 -2.33
N ILE A 32 12.06 4.52 -3.32
CA ILE A 32 12.47 5.58 -4.26
C ILE A 32 11.69 6.87 -3.95
N ASP A 33 12.37 8.01 -4.09
CA ASP A 33 11.73 9.33 -4.15
C ASP A 33 11.11 9.55 -5.55
N VAL A 34 9.95 8.97 -5.75
CA VAL A 34 9.23 9.04 -7.03
C VAL A 34 8.66 10.44 -7.31
N LEU A 35 8.48 11.24 -6.26
CA LEU A 35 7.88 12.58 -6.35
C LEU A 35 8.92 13.70 -6.44
N GLY A 36 10.21 13.42 -6.21
CA GLY A 36 11.26 14.42 -6.16
C GLY A 36 11.14 15.38 -4.96
N VAL A 37 10.67 14.88 -3.81
CA VAL A 37 10.44 15.66 -2.58
C VAL A 37 11.48 15.38 -1.48
N GLY A 38 12.53 14.62 -1.78
CA GLY A 38 13.58 14.24 -0.83
C GLY A 38 13.21 13.11 0.11
N ARG A 39 12.07 12.42 -0.13
CA ARG A 39 11.56 11.31 0.70
C ARG A 39 11.06 10.17 -0.18
N SER A 40 11.42 8.93 0.15
CA SER A 40 10.86 7.75 -0.49
C SER A 40 9.38 7.55 -0.13
N LEU A 41 8.66 6.74 -0.91
CA LEU A 41 7.25 6.42 -0.60
C LEU A 41 7.10 5.70 0.75
N LEU A 42 8.06 4.86 1.12
CA LEU A 42 8.10 4.20 2.43
C LEU A 42 8.23 5.24 3.56
N GLN A 43 9.13 6.21 3.39
CA GLN A 43 9.32 7.30 4.35
C GLN A 43 8.07 8.19 4.45
N LEU A 44 7.47 8.56 3.31
CA LEU A 44 6.20 9.32 3.30
C LEU A 44 5.07 8.54 3.97
N THR A 45 5.06 7.21 3.81
CA THR A 45 4.08 6.35 4.49
C THR A 45 4.30 6.33 5.99
N TYR A 46 5.55 6.21 6.45
CA TYR A 46 5.90 6.29 7.86
C TYR A 46 5.53 7.66 8.46
N ASP A 47 5.89 8.76 7.78
CA ASP A 47 5.67 10.13 8.27
C ASP A 47 4.19 10.44 8.51
N ARG A 48 3.27 9.94 7.67
CA ARG A 48 1.82 10.18 7.83
C ARG A 48 1.21 9.55 9.08
N PHE A 49 1.89 8.59 9.71
CA PHE A 49 1.44 7.95 10.95
C PHE A 49 2.06 8.57 12.23
N GLN A 50 2.90 9.59 12.08
CA GLN A 50 3.46 10.30 13.24
C GLN A 50 2.34 10.86 14.12
N GLY A 51 2.44 10.61 15.43
CA GLY A 51 1.44 11.03 16.42
C GLY A 51 0.23 10.10 16.57
N ILE A 52 0.02 9.11 15.70
CA ILE A 52 -1.07 8.11 15.82
C ILE A 52 -0.64 6.95 16.74
N CYS A 53 0.59 6.48 16.61
CA CYS A 53 1.16 5.46 17.50
C CYS A 53 2.59 5.84 17.91
N LEU A 54 3.16 5.07 18.84
CA LEU A 54 4.56 5.20 19.24
C LEU A 54 5.46 4.56 18.17
N PRO A 55 6.70 5.06 17.95
CA PRO A 55 7.65 4.46 17.00
C PRO A 55 7.87 2.96 17.22
N GLU A 56 7.94 2.51 18.48
CA GLU A 56 8.07 1.10 18.86
C GLU A 56 6.85 0.21 18.52
N ASN A 57 5.75 0.81 18.04
CA ASN A 57 4.56 0.13 17.57
C ASN A 57 4.39 0.18 16.05
N ILE A 58 5.40 0.70 15.32
CA ILE A 58 5.43 0.64 13.87
C ILE A 58 6.18 -0.63 13.44
N TRP A 59 5.56 -1.37 12.52
CA TRP A 59 6.04 -2.64 12.01
C TRP A 59 6.21 -2.55 10.50
N ILE A 60 7.30 -3.07 9.99
CA ILE A 60 7.54 -3.19 8.55
C ILE A 60 7.55 -4.68 8.20
N VAL A 61 6.80 -5.09 7.19
CA VAL A 61 6.89 -6.44 6.65
C VAL A 61 7.44 -6.37 5.26
N THR A 62 8.58 -7.00 5.02
CA THR A 62 9.31 -6.90 3.77
C THR A 62 10.08 -8.18 3.44
N ASN A 63 10.65 -8.27 2.22
CA ASN A 63 11.54 -9.38 1.88
C ASN A 63 12.91 -9.20 2.54
N LYS A 64 13.57 -10.31 2.91
CA LYS A 64 14.91 -10.32 3.55
C LYS A 64 15.93 -9.41 2.87
N LYS A 65 15.95 -9.35 1.54
CA LYS A 65 16.92 -8.55 0.78
C LYS A 65 16.76 -7.04 0.92
N TYR A 66 15.63 -6.57 1.48
CA TYR A 66 15.37 -5.14 1.66
C TYR A 66 15.55 -4.68 3.11
N LEU A 67 16.08 -5.54 3.99
CA LEU A 67 16.29 -5.20 5.40
C LEU A 67 17.13 -3.93 5.56
N GLU A 68 18.27 -3.85 4.86
CA GLU A 68 19.18 -2.71 5.00
C GLU A 68 18.56 -1.41 4.46
N LEU A 69 17.79 -1.48 3.36
CA LEU A 69 17.04 -0.32 2.85
C LEU A 69 16.00 0.17 3.87
N CYS A 70 15.32 -0.75 4.57
CA CYS A 70 14.40 -0.36 5.63
C CYS A 70 15.11 0.31 6.81
N ARG A 71 16.24 -0.23 7.26
CA ARG A 71 17.05 0.33 8.36
C ARG A 71 17.59 1.71 8.03
N GLU A 72 18.09 1.89 6.82
CA GLU A 72 18.63 3.17 6.34
C GLU A 72 17.53 4.24 6.26
N GLN A 73 16.38 3.89 5.70
CA GLN A 73 15.31 4.84 5.47
C GLN A 73 14.44 5.11 6.69
N LEU A 74 14.32 4.16 7.62
CA LEU A 74 13.49 4.25 8.83
C LEU A 74 14.29 3.91 10.10
N PRO A 75 15.31 4.72 10.45
CA PRO A 75 16.20 4.43 11.58
C PRO A 75 15.48 4.42 12.95
N ASP A 76 14.33 5.08 13.07
CA ASP A 76 13.54 5.14 14.29
C ASP A 76 12.67 3.88 14.52
N VAL A 77 12.52 3.01 13.51
CA VAL A 77 11.79 1.75 13.65
C VAL A 77 12.71 0.70 14.28
N PRO A 78 12.33 0.09 15.42
CA PRO A 78 13.13 -0.98 16.01
C PRO A 78 13.38 -2.12 15.03
N THR A 79 14.62 -2.61 14.97
CA THR A 79 14.98 -3.68 14.02
C THR A 79 14.14 -4.95 14.20
N GLU A 80 13.77 -5.28 15.43
CA GLU A 80 12.89 -6.41 15.76
C GLU A 80 11.45 -6.26 15.27
N ASN A 81 11.07 -5.06 14.82
CA ASN A 81 9.78 -4.79 14.19
C ASN A 81 9.85 -4.80 12.65
N ILE A 82 11.02 -5.05 12.08
CA ILE A 82 11.18 -5.28 10.63
C ILE A 82 11.12 -6.79 10.41
N LEU A 83 9.94 -7.28 10.05
CA LEU A 83 9.68 -8.70 9.83
C LEU A 83 10.04 -9.09 8.40
N LEU A 84 10.72 -10.22 8.23
CA LEU A 84 11.32 -10.60 6.97
C LEU A 84 10.64 -11.83 6.37
N GLU A 85 9.97 -11.63 5.23
CA GLU A 85 9.38 -12.70 4.44
C GLU A 85 10.48 -13.43 3.63
N PRO A 86 10.58 -14.76 3.74
CA PRO A 86 11.57 -15.52 2.97
C PRO A 86 11.22 -15.60 1.48
N CYS A 87 9.93 -15.57 1.16
CA CYS A 87 9.42 -15.60 -0.21
C CYS A 87 8.11 -14.82 -0.30
N ARG A 88 7.65 -14.53 -1.51
CA ARG A 88 6.38 -13.84 -1.75
C ARG A 88 5.22 -14.81 -1.67
N ARG A 89 4.23 -14.48 -0.84
CA ARG A 89 2.96 -15.23 -0.68
C ARG A 89 1.74 -14.31 -0.68
N ASN A 90 1.86 -13.10 -1.28
CA ASN A 90 0.81 -12.09 -1.29
C ASN A 90 0.50 -11.55 0.12
N THR A 91 -0.60 -10.82 0.30
CA THR A 91 -0.85 -10.03 1.52
C THR A 91 -1.43 -10.82 2.68
N ALA A 92 -2.14 -11.95 2.47
CA ALA A 92 -2.73 -12.68 3.58
C ALA A 92 -1.67 -13.31 4.52
N PRO A 93 -0.66 -14.07 4.03
CA PRO A 93 0.40 -14.58 4.91
C PRO A 93 1.24 -13.47 5.56
N CYS A 94 1.49 -12.37 4.85
CA CYS A 94 2.15 -11.18 5.37
C CYS A 94 1.42 -10.63 6.61
N ILE A 95 0.11 -10.41 6.48
CA ILE A 95 -0.76 -9.90 7.56
C ILE A 95 -0.89 -10.93 8.69
N ALA A 96 -1.02 -12.21 8.35
CA ALA A 96 -1.07 -13.27 9.37
C ALA A 96 0.19 -13.25 10.24
N TYR A 97 1.38 -13.33 9.63
CA TYR A 97 2.65 -13.31 10.37
C TYR A 97 2.74 -12.15 11.35
N VAL A 98 2.57 -10.92 10.87
CA VAL A 98 2.68 -9.75 11.74
C VAL A 98 1.57 -9.68 12.79
N SER A 99 0.37 -10.19 12.50
CA SER A 99 -0.74 -10.19 13.46
C SER A 99 -0.47 -11.14 14.64
N TRP A 100 0.03 -12.36 14.38
CA TRP A 100 0.45 -13.26 15.46
C TRP A 100 1.62 -12.71 16.27
N ARG A 101 2.58 -12.08 15.58
CA ARG A 101 3.74 -11.43 16.20
C ARG A 101 3.33 -10.26 17.10
N ILE A 102 2.41 -9.41 16.66
CA ILE A 102 1.85 -8.32 17.47
C ILE A 102 1.04 -8.88 18.64
N LYS A 103 0.18 -9.87 18.38
CA LYS A 103 -0.66 -10.49 19.42
C LYS A 103 0.16 -11.08 20.56
N SER A 104 1.31 -11.71 20.26
CA SER A 104 2.21 -12.25 21.30
C SER A 104 2.77 -11.16 22.21
N LYS A 105 3.03 -9.95 21.67
CA LYS A 105 3.55 -8.79 22.40
C LYS A 105 2.44 -7.99 23.09
N ASN A 106 1.30 -7.79 22.40
CA ASN A 106 0.16 -7.00 22.87
C ASN A 106 -1.18 -7.60 22.42
N PRO A 107 -1.81 -8.47 23.22
CA PRO A 107 -3.09 -9.11 22.87
C PRO A 107 -4.27 -8.13 22.70
N LYS A 108 -4.13 -6.89 23.18
CA LYS A 108 -5.12 -5.81 23.07
C LYS A 108 -4.78 -4.80 21.96
N ALA A 109 -3.85 -5.14 21.08
CA ALA A 109 -3.44 -4.26 20.00
C ALA A 109 -4.60 -3.94 19.04
N ASN A 110 -4.63 -2.70 18.61
CA ASN A 110 -5.50 -2.21 17.55
C ASN A 110 -4.60 -1.82 16.37
N VAL A 111 -4.83 -2.39 15.20
CA VAL A 111 -3.84 -2.45 14.12
C VAL A 111 -4.37 -1.76 12.87
N VAL A 112 -3.54 -0.90 12.29
CA VAL A 112 -3.71 -0.42 10.91
C VAL A 112 -2.71 -1.16 10.03
N VAL A 113 -3.16 -1.74 8.93
CA VAL A 113 -2.31 -2.32 7.89
C VAL A 113 -2.40 -1.44 6.64
N THR A 114 -1.26 -1.07 6.07
CA THR A 114 -1.20 -0.18 4.90
C THR A 114 -0.10 -0.62 3.93
N PRO A 115 -0.29 -0.42 2.61
CA PRO A 115 0.80 -0.49 1.65
C PRO A 115 1.83 0.62 1.89
N SER A 116 3.08 0.38 1.48
CA SER A 116 4.20 1.33 1.60
C SER A 116 4.36 2.30 0.43
N ASP A 117 3.60 2.12 -0.65
CA ASP A 117 3.88 2.72 -1.96
C ASP A 117 2.74 3.57 -2.53
N HIS A 118 1.77 3.92 -1.68
CA HIS A 118 0.65 4.79 -2.02
C HIS A 118 0.91 6.25 -1.61
N ILE A 119 0.33 7.19 -2.37
CA ILE A 119 0.33 8.62 -2.03
C ILE A 119 -0.92 8.98 -1.23
N VAL A 120 -0.74 9.93 -0.32
CA VAL A 120 -1.78 10.68 0.38
C VAL A 120 -1.34 12.14 0.39
N THR A 121 -2.16 13.04 -0.16
CA THR A 121 -1.82 14.48 -0.26
C THR A 121 -2.35 15.29 0.90
N ASP A 122 -3.48 14.90 1.51
CA ASP A 122 -4.02 15.51 2.73
C ASP A 122 -3.76 14.61 3.95
N THR A 123 -2.59 14.81 4.56
CA THR A 123 -2.14 14.05 5.73
C THR A 123 -3.01 14.33 6.96
N VAL A 124 -3.55 15.55 7.10
CA VAL A 124 -4.38 15.92 8.25
C VAL A 124 -5.70 15.16 8.21
N GLU A 125 -6.37 15.15 7.07
CA GLU A 125 -7.62 14.38 6.92
C GLU A 125 -7.36 12.88 7.02
N PHE A 126 -6.27 12.38 6.46
CA PHE A 126 -5.86 10.98 6.63
C PHE A 126 -5.74 10.59 8.10
N GLN A 127 -5.02 11.39 8.90
CA GLN A 127 -4.83 11.13 10.33
C GLN A 127 -6.15 11.19 11.11
N ARG A 128 -7.05 12.11 10.75
CA ARG A 128 -8.40 12.19 11.33
C ARG A 128 -9.19 10.90 11.07
N VAL A 129 -9.22 10.46 9.81
CA VAL A 129 -9.93 9.23 9.40
C VAL A 129 -9.37 8.00 10.09
N ILE A 130 -8.04 7.81 10.07
CA ILE A 130 -7.38 6.67 10.75
C ILE A 130 -7.70 6.67 12.24
N THR A 131 -7.60 7.81 12.92
CA THR A 131 -7.90 7.92 14.35
C THR A 131 -9.36 7.57 14.66
N SER A 132 -10.29 8.02 13.81
CA SER A 132 -11.71 7.70 13.90
C SER A 132 -11.97 6.19 13.74
N CYS A 133 -11.33 5.55 12.76
CA CYS A 133 -11.43 4.10 12.52
C CYS A 133 -10.80 3.29 13.66
N LEU A 134 -9.63 3.68 14.16
CA LEU A 134 -8.98 3.05 15.31
C LEU A 134 -9.84 3.09 16.57
N LYS A 135 -10.50 4.23 16.83
CA LYS A 135 -11.45 4.32 17.95
C LYS A 135 -12.58 3.31 17.77
N PHE A 136 -13.15 3.22 16.58
CA PHE A 136 -14.24 2.29 16.29
C PHE A 136 -13.86 0.84 16.45
N THR A 137 -12.74 0.39 15.85
CA THR A 137 -12.25 -1.00 15.94
C THR A 137 -11.70 -1.37 17.30
N GLY A 138 -11.28 -0.40 18.11
CA GLY A 138 -10.88 -0.61 19.50
C GLY A 138 -12.05 -0.91 20.46
N GLU A 139 -13.28 -0.68 20.02
CA GLU A 139 -14.53 -0.88 20.77
C GLU A 139 -15.46 -1.92 20.14
N THR A 140 -15.08 -2.52 19.01
CA THR A 140 -15.88 -3.48 18.24
C THR A 140 -15.00 -4.59 17.66
N ASP A 141 -15.63 -5.70 17.27
CA ASP A 141 -14.96 -6.79 16.54
C ASP A 141 -15.00 -6.60 15.01
N ALA A 142 -15.15 -5.36 14.55
CA ALA A 142 -15.28 -5.02 13.15
C ALA A 142 -13.94 -5.01 12.42
N ILE A 143 -13.99 -5.36 11.13
CA ILE A 143 -12.94 -5.10 10.15
C ILE A 143 -13.33 -3.83 9.38
N VAL A 144 -12.48 -2.82 9.37
CA VAL A 144 -12.72 -1.57 8.63
C VAL A 144 -11.71 -1.44 7.50
N THR A 145 -12.19 -1.04 6.33
CA THR A 145 -11.32 -0.60 5.22
C THR A 145 -11.64 0.84 4.82
N LEU A 146 -10.69 1.52 4.17
CA LEU A 146 -10.91 2.86 3.64
C LEU A 146 -11.41 2.80 2.20
N GLY A 147 -12.48 3.53 1.91
CA GLY A 147 -13.11 3.60 0.60
C GLY A 147 -12.87 4.95 -0.08
N MET A 148 -12.27 4.95 -1.28
CA MET A 148 -12.05 6.15 -2.07
C MET A 148 -13.13 6.28 -3.13
N LYS A 149 -13.70 7.48 -3.32
CA LYS A 149 -14.72 7.68 -4.34
C LYS A 149 -14.14 7.51 -5.74
N PRO A 150 -14.70 6.60 -6.56
CA PRO A 150 -14.22 6.39 -7.92
C PRO A 150 -14.47 7.62 -8.80
N ASN A 151 -13.48 7.98 -9.64
CA ASN A 151 -13.59 9.04 -10.63
C ASN A 151 -13.41 8.54 -12.08
N ARG A 152 -13.03 7.27 -12.25
CA ARG A 152 -12.86 6.57 -13.53
C ARG A 152 -13.12 5.07 -13.38
N PRO A 153 -13.39 4.32 -14.46
CA PRO A 153 -13.62 2.87 -14.38
C PRO A 153 -12.27 2.11 -14.33
N GLU A 154 -11.63 2.12 -13.16
CA GLU A 154 -10.34 1.46 -12.93
C GLU A 154 -10.54 -0.05 -12.74
N THR A 155 -9.83 -0.88 -13.53
CA THR A 155 -9.90 -2.34 -13.45
C THR A 155 -8.81 -2.96 -12.60
N GLY A 156 -7.83 -2.16 -12.17
CA GLY A 156 -6.72 -2.58 -11.31
C GLY A 156 -7.05 -2.56 -9.82
N TYR A 157 -8.20 -2.01 -9.41
CA TYR A 157 -8.60 -1.83 -8.02
C TYR A 157 -9.73 -2.75 -7.60
N GLY A 158 -9.80 -3.04 -6.30
CA GLY A 158 -10.98 -3.59 -5.67
C GLY A 158 -12.08 -2.53 -5.53
N TYR A 159 -13.33 -2.95 -5.64
CA TYR A 159 -14.52 -2.13 -5.43
C TYR A 159 -15.31 -2.62 -4.23
N ILE A 160 -15.74 -1.69 -3.40
CA ILE A 160 -16.51 -1.91 -2.19
C ILE A 160 -17.89 -1.29 -2.39
N GLN A 161 -18.93 -2.09 -2.31
CA GLN A 161 -20.29 -1.60 -2.24
C GLN A 161 -20.70 -1.42 -0.79
N ALA A 162 -21.19 -0.23 -0.44
CA ALA A 162 -21.66 0.08 0.91
C ALA A 162 -23.16 0.32 0.95
N ASP A 163 -23.80 -0.12 2.01
CA ASP A 163 -25.16 0.33 2.34
C ASP A 163 -25.07 1.68 3.08
N LEU A 164 -25.22 2.76 2.33
CA LEU A 164 -25.17 4.12 2.89
C LEU A 164 -26.37 4.48 3.78
N SER A 165 -27.42 3.65 3.83
CA SER A 165 -28.56 3.82 4.73
C SER A 165 -28.25 3.31 6.14
N ILE A 166 -27.28 2.40 6.28
CA ILE A 166 -26.91 1.75 7.54
C ILE A 166 -25.53 2.22 7.98
N SER A 167 -25.46 3.41 8.61
CA SER A 167 -24.22 3.82 9.31
C SER A 167 -24.10 3.10 10.65
N SER A 168 -22.87 2.87 11.09
CA SER A 168 -22.65 2.33 12.43
C SER A 168 -23.23 3.25 13.52
N PRO A 169 -23.93 2.71 14.53
CA PRO A 169 -24.40 3.51 15.66
C PRO A 169 -23.29 4.26 16.41
N ARG A 170 -22.06 3.69 16.42
CA ARG A 170 -20.89 4.25 17.14
C ARG A 170 -20.11 5.26 16.32
N ASN A 171 -20.22 5.20 14.97
CA ASN A 171 -19.54 6.13 14.07
C ASN A 171 -20.35 6.31 12.79
N LYS A 172 -20.86 7.52 12.57
CA LYS A 172 -21.76 7.84 11.44
C LYS A 172 -21.04 7.93 10.08
N GLU A 173 -19.72 7.97 10.08
CA GLU A 173 -18.89 7.95 8.87
C GLU A 173 -18.51 6.53 8.42
N ILE A 174 -18.90 5.49 9.18
CA ILE A 174 -18.56 4.08 8.91
C ILE A 174 -19.83 3.34 8.54
N PHE A 175 -19.81 2.68 7.37
CA PHE A 175 -20.95 2.00 6.78
C PHE A 175 -20.67 0.51 6.63
N ARG A 176 -21.72 -0.32 6.69
CA ARG A 176 -21.59 -1.75 6.43
C ARG A 176 -21.30 -1.99 4.95
N VAL A 177 -20.43 -2.96 4.69
CA VAL A 177 -20.12 -3.42 3.33
C VAL A 177 -21.15 -4.46 2.90
N ASP A 178 -21.78 -4.23 1.74
CA ASP A 178 -22.72 -5.18 1.12
C ASP A 178 -21.95 -6.22 0.28
N SER A 179 -20.96 -5.74 -0.48
CA SER A 179 -20.14 -6.62 -1.30
C SER A 179 -18.74 -6.04 -1.53
N PHE A 180 -17.78 -6.94 -1.70
CA PHE A 180 -16.41 -6.64 -2.08
C PHE A 180 -16.11 -7.34 -3.40
N ARG A 181 -15.49 -6.64 -4.37
CA ARG A 181 -15.15 -7.19 -5.69
C ARG A 181 -13.78 -6.74 -6.11
N GLU A 182 -12.85 -7.66 -6.14
CA GLU A 182 -11.48 -7.40 -6.55
C GLU A 182 -11.37 -7.43 -8.08
N LYS A 183 -10.81 -6.36 -8.66
CA LYS A 183 -10.44 -6.20 -10.07
C LYS A 183 -11.54 -6.62 -11.07
N PRO A 184 -12.66 -5.89 -11.13
CA PRO A 184 -13.75 -6.18 -12.06
C PRO A 184 -13.32 -5.92 -13.52
N ASP A 185 -14.06 -6.47 -14.47
CA ASP A 185 -13.93 -6.08 -15.88
C ASP A 185 -14.39 -4.63 -16.11
N ILE A 186 -14.03 -4.06 -17.28
CA ILE A 186 -14.27 -2.65 -17.60
C ILE A 186 -15.76 -2.30 -17.65
N GLU A 187 -16.62 -3.20 -18.12
CA GLU A 187 -18.05 -2.95 -18.21
C GLU A 187 -18.70 -2.96 -16.83
N THR A 188 -18.24 -3.83 -15.94
CA THR A 188 -18.64 -3.86 -14.55
C THR A 188 -18.16 -2.62 -13.80
N ALA A 189 -16.91 -2.20 -14.00
CA ALA A 189 -16.36 -0.99 -13.40
C ALA A 189 -17.13 0.27 -13.83
N LYS A 190 -17.52 0.40 -15.11
CA LYS A 190 -18.37 1.48 -15.63
C LYS A 190 -19.74 1.52 -14.93
N LYS A 191 -20.35 0.37 -14.64
CA LYS A 191 -21.62 0.29 -13.90
C LYS A 191 -21.47 0.75 -12.45
N TYR A 192 -20.36 0.38 -11.80
CA TYR A 192 -20.11 0.74 -10.41
C TYR A 192 -19.93 2.24 -10.20
N ILE A 193 -19.21 2.93 -11.08
CA ILE A 193 -19.01 4.38 -10.96
C ILE A 193 -20.29 5.20 -11.18
N GLN A 194 -21.31 4.65 -11.85
CA GLN A 194 -22.62 5.30 -12.03
C GLN A 194 -23.45 5.24 -10.74
N GLN A 195 -23.09 4.41 -9.77
CA GLN A 195 -23.75 4.26 -8.49
C GLN A 195 -22.97 5.00 -7.41
N ASN A 196 -23.65 5.74 -6.56
CA ASN A 196 -23.00 6.57 -5.55
C ASN A 196 -22.49 5.79 -4.32
N ASN A 197 -22.76 4.49 -4.24
CA ASN A 197 -22.46 3.62 -3.10
C ASN A 197 -21.27 2.66 -3.35
N PHE A 198 -20.53 2.84 -4.45
CA PHE A 198 -19.29 2.11 -4.69
C PHE A 198 -18.07 2.97 -4.40
N PHE A 199 -17.06 2.33 -3.80
CA PHE A 199 -15.77 2.94 -3.45
C PHE A 199 -14.63 2.05 -3.92
N TRP A 200 -13.50 2.63 -4.28
CA TRP A 200 -12.26 1.88 -4.46
C TRP A 200 -11.70 1.46 -3.11
N ASN A 201 -11.21 0.23 -3.02
CA ASN A 201 -10.46 -0.24 -1.87
C ASN A 201 -9.07 0.41 -1.84
N ALA A 202 -8.79 1.22 -0.82
CA ALA A 202 -7.48 1.84 -0.65
C ALA A 202 -6.38 0.87 -0.19
N GLY A 203 -6.73 -0.39 0.12
CA GLY A 203 -5.78 -1.36 0.67
C GLY A 203 -5.31 -1.02 2.08
N VAL A 204 -6.02 -0.13 2.77
CA VAL A 204 -5.76 0.22 4.18
C VAL A 204 -6.83 -0.43 5.03
N PHE A 205 -6.42 -1.27 5.97
CA PHE A 205 -7.30 -2.05 6.82
C PHE A 205 -7.07 -1.73 8.29
N ILE A 206 -8.14 -1.69 9.08
CA ILE A 206 -8.09 -1.39 10.52
C ILE A 206 -8.93 -2.43 11.27
N TRP A 207 -8.37 -3.01 12.33
CA TRP A 207 -9.01 -4.03 13.16
C TRP A 207 -8.33 -4.19 14.50
N SER A 208 -8.98 -4.85 15.48
CA SER A 208 -8.26 -5.38 16.63
C SER A 208 -7.44 -6.61 16.22
N VAL A 209 -6.29 -6.84 16.86
CA VAL A 209 -5.46 -8.02 16.58
C VAL A 209 -6.22 -9.32 16.84
N SER A 210 -7.14 -9.34 17.79
CA SER A 210 -8.02 -10.48 18.06
C SER A 210 -9.00 -10.74 16.93
N THR A 211 -9.60 -9.68 16.37
CA THR A 211 -10.54 -9.77 15.24
C THR A 211 -9.88 -10.42 14.02
N ILE A 212 -8.71 -9.92 13.61
CA ILE A 212 -8.04 -10.47 12.41
C ILE A 212 -7.52 -11.89 12.62
N VAL A 213 -6.98 -12.21 13.80
CA VAL A 213 -6.54 -13.58 14.13
C VAL A 213 -7.73 -14.54 14.09
N ASN A 214 -8.89 -14.15 14.64
CA ASN A 214 -10.10 -14.97 14.55
C ASN A 214 -10.61 -15.11 13.11
N ALA A 215 -10.55 -14.04 12.32
CA ALA A 215 -10.91 -14.13 10.89
C ALA A 215 -10.00 -15.12 10.13
N PHE A 216 -8.69 -15.13 10.39
CA PHE A 216 -7.80 -16.15 9.80
C PHE A 216 -8.16 -17.57 10.26
N ARG A 217 -8.51 -17.78 11.52
CA ARG A 217 -8.94 -19.09 12.03
C ARG A 217 -10.18 -19.61 11.33
N VAL A 218 -11.14 -18.73 11.04
CA VAL A 218 -12.41 -19.08 10.41
C VAL A 218 -12.27 -19.25 8.90
N TYR A 219 -11.66 -18.29 8.22
CA TYR A 219 -11.67 -18.20 6.76
C TYR A 219 -10.41 -18.76 6.10
N GLN A 220 -9.30 -18.86 6.84
CA GLN A 220 -8.00 -19.34 6.36
C GLN A 220 -7.30 -20.24 7.39
N PRO A 221 -7.93 -21.38 7.79
CA PRO A 221 -7.39 -22.23 8.85
C PRO A 221 -6.01 -22.81 8.53
N ALA A 222 -5.68 -23.01 7.24
CA ALA A 222 -4.37 -23.49 6.82
C ALA A 222 -3.27 -22.45 7.12
N ILE A 223 -3.50 -21.17 6.79
CA ILE A 223 -2.57 -20.07 7.11
C ILE A 223 -2.50 -19.85 8.63
N SER A 224 -3.65 -19.89 9.32
CA SER A 224 -3.70 -19.78 10.78
C SER A 224 -2.80 -20.82 11.47
N LYS A 225 -2.90 -22.07 11.03
CA LYS A 225 -2.13 -23.21 11.59
C LYS A 225 -0.62 -23.01 11.47
N VAL A 226 -0.15 -22.31 10.44
CA VAL A 226 1.29 -22.04 10.25
C VAL A 226 1.84 -21.14 11.37
N PHE A 227 1.08 -20.14 11.80
CA PHE A 227 1.55 -19.13 12.75
C PHE A 227 1.06 -19.39 14.19
N GLU A 228 0.01 -20.18 14.37
CA GLU A 228 -0.51 -20.54 15.69
C GLU A 228 0.42 -21.53 16.37
N GLY A 229 0.62 -21.36 17.67
CA GLY A 229 1.54 -22.18 18.46
C GLY A 229 3.00 -21.70 18.44
N MET A 230 3.30 -20.63 17.72
CA MET A 230 4.64 -20.02 17.67
C MET A 230 4.83 -18.91 18.73
N GLU A 231 3.89 -18.71 19.67
CA GLU A 231 3.93 -17.61 20.64
C GLU A 231 5.21 -17.59 21.48
N HIS A 232 5.79 -18.76 21.76
CA HIS A 232 7.03 -18.91 22.52
C HIS A 232 8.30 -18.62 21.68
N ILE A 233 8.17 -18.56 20.35
CA ILE A 233 9.27 -18.33 19.40
C ILE A 233 9.34 -16.84 19.00
N TYR A 234 8.19 -16.16 18.94
CA TYR A 234 8.14 -14.77 18.51
C TYR A 234 9.00 -13.85 19.39
N GLY A 235 9.90 -13.08 18.77
CA GLY A 235 10.83 -12.18 19.43
C GLY A 235 12.10 -12.86 19.93
N THR A 236 12.31 -14.14 19.64
CA THR A 236 13.53 -14.87 19.95
C THR A 236 14.44 -14.99 18.73
N PRO A 237 15.72 -15.34 18.87
CA PRO A 237 16.62 -15.56 17.75
C PRO A 237 16.16 -16.66 16.79
N GLU A 238 15.35 -17.62 17.24
CA GLU A 238 14.83 -18.73 16.44
C GLU A 238 13.65 -18.33 15.55
N GLU A 239 13.04 -17.16 15.74
CA GLU A 239 11.85 -16.71 15.00
C GLU A 239 12.10 -16.78 13.49
N GLN A 240 13.19 -16.17 13.01
CA GLN A 240 13.44 -16.10 11.57
C GLN A 240 13.69 -17.46 10.93
N GLU A 241 14.40 -18.37 11.61
CA GLU A 241 14.62 -19.73 11.10
C GLU A 241 13.32 -20.51 10.97
N ASN A 242 12.42 -20.37 11.95
CA ASN A 242 11.10 -21.02 11.91
C ASN A 242 10.23 -20.42 10.80
N ILE A 243 10.21 -19.11 10.65
CA ILE A 243 9.48 -18.43 9.56
C ILE A 243 10.01 -18.88 8.19
N ASP A 244 11.33 -19.03 8.02
CA ASP A 244 11.93 -19.50 6.77
C ASP A 244 11.46 -20.89 6.38
N LYS A 245 11.17 -21.74 7.35
CA LYS A 245 10.69 -23.11 7.13
C LYS A 245 9.19 -23.17 6.84
N CYS A 246 8.38 -22.46 7.63
CA CYS A 246 6.93 -22.61 7.57
C CYS A 246 6.22 -21.63 6.61
N TYR A 247 6.74 -20.42 6.43
CA TYR A 247 6.12 -19.40 5.58
C TYR A 247 5.93 -19.83 4.11
N PRO A 248 6.87 -20.56 3.47
CA PRO A 248 6.67 -21.08 2.11
C PRO A 248 5.51 -22.06 1.95
N GLU A 249 5.00 -22.63 3.05
CA GLU A 249 3.83 -23.54 3.03
C GLU A 249 2.49 -22.78 2.93
N CYS A 250 2.49 -21.47 3.21
CA CYS A 250 1.30 -20.65 3.10
C CYS A 250 0.80 -20.56 1.65
N GLU A 251 -0.52 -20.57 1.49
CA GLU A 251 -1.17 -20.27 0.23
C GLU A 251 -0.79 -18.87 -0.26
N ASN A 252 -0.56 -18.73 -1.57
CA ASN A 252 -0.28 -17.43 -2.20
C ASN A 252 -1.59 -16.72 -2.52
N ILE A 253 -2.15 -16.00 -1.55
CA ILE A 253 -3.45 -15.35 -1.64
C ILE A 253 -3.42 -13.95 -1.01
N SER A 254 -4.16 -13.00 -1.58
CA SER A 254 -4.34 -11.68 -0.96
C SER A 254 -5.36 -11.72 0.17
N VAL A 255 -5.25 -10.78 1.11
CA VAL A 255 -6.22 -10.62 2.21
C VAL A 255 -7.62 -10.30 1.68
N ASP A 256 -7.69 -9.66 0.51
CA ASP A 256 -8.95 -9.34 -0.16
C ASP A 256 -9.74 -10.61 -0.46
N TYR A 257 -9.15 -11.57 -1.15
CA TYR A 257 -9.77 -12.89 -1.42
C TYR A 257 -9.82 -13.80 -0.19
N ALA A 258 -8.83 -13.70 0.69
CA ALA A 258 -8.73 -14.59 1.84
C ALA A 258 -9.78 -14.28 2.92
N ILE A 259 -10.02 -13.00 3.19
CA ILE A 259 -10.82 -12.51 4.31
C ILE A 259 -11.92 -11.55 3.82
N MET A 260 -11.57 -10.47 3.06
CA MET A 260 -12.50 -9.36 2.79
C MET A 260 -13.72 -9.75 1.95
N GLU A 261 -13.60 -10.72 1.05
CA GLU A 261 -14.75 -11.24 0.29
C GLU A 261 -15.63 -12.23 1.06
N LYS A 262 -15.18 -12.70 2.26
CA LYS A 262 -15.82 -13.77 3.00
C LYS A 262 -16.37 -13.38 4.36
N ALA A 263 -15.75 -12.38 5.01
CA ALA A 263 -16.12 -12.02 6.36
C ALA A 263 -17.42 -11.18 6.35
N GLU A 264 -18.24 -11.36 7.40
CA GLU A 264 -19.58 -10.76 7.48
C GLU A 264 -19.58 -9.36 8.14
N GLU A 265 -18.68 -9.12 9.09
CA GLU A 265 -18.59 -7.86 9.86
C GLU A 265 -17.53 -6.93 9.26
N ILE A 266 -17.69 -6.60 7.97
CA ILE A 266 -16.84 -5.65 7.26
C ILE A 266 -17.55 -4.31 7.11
N PHE A 267 -16.80 -3.26 7.38
CA PHE A 267 -17.23 -1.87 7.27
C PHE A 267 -16.28 -1.09 6.38
N VAL A 268 -16.81 -0.07 5.73
CA VAL A 268 -16.03 0.91 4.95
C VAL A 268 -16.18 2.29 5.57
N CYS A 269 -15.06 3.00 5.66
CA CYS A 269 -15.03 4.42 5.94
C CYS A 269 -14.74 5.17 4.63
N PRO A 270 -15.74 5.78 3.97
CA PRO A 270 -15.52 6.65 2.84
C PRO A 270 -14.63 7.83 3.24
N ALA A 271 -13.61 8.10 2.44
CA ALA A 271 -12.63 9.15 2.75
C ALA A 271 -12.18 9.87 1.47
N ASN A 272 -11.69 11.09 1.64
CA ASN A 272 -11.16 11.90 0.57
C ASN A 272 -9.95 12.69 1.08
N PHE A 273 -8.77 12.10 0.98
CA PHE A 273 -7.50 12.69 1.41
C PHE A 273 -6.45 12.69 0.27
N GLY A 274 -6.91 12.71 -0.99
CA GLY A 274 -6.00 12.76 -2.14
C GLY A 274 -5.17 11.47 -2.26
N TRP A 275 -5.85 10.31 -2.31
CA TRP A 275 -5.22 9.00 -2.41
C TRP A 275 -4.91 8.61 -3.86
N SER A 276 -3.76 7.99 -4.06
CA SER A 276 -3.39 7.28 -5.29
C SER A 276 -2.49 6.09 -4.96
N ASP A 277 -2.70 4.95 -5.65
CA ASP A 277 -1.81 3.78 -5.53
C ASP A 277 -0.50 3.96 -6.30
N LEU A 278 -0.37 5.03 -7.09
CA LEU A 278 0.77 5.24 -8.00
C LEU A 278 1.07 3.97 -8.82
N GLY A 279 0.05 3.35 -9.37
CA GLY A 279 0.21 2.09 -10.11
C GLY A 279 0.94 2.25 -11.43
N THR A 280 0.96 3.45 -12.01
CA THR A 280 1.49 3.74 -13.34
C THR A 280 2.13 5.13 -13.43
N TRP A 281 2.88 5.39 -14.50
CA TRP A 281 3.41 6.72 -14.82
C TRP A 281 2.31 7.76 -15.01
N GLY A 282 1.18 7.36 -15.61
CA GLY A 282 0.01 8.23 -15.76
C GLY A 282 -0.54 8.70 -14.40
N SER A 283 -0.63 7.80 -13.42
CA SER A 283 -1.05 8.16 -12.06
C SER A 283 -0.04 9.07 -11.36
N LEU A 284 1.26 8.97 -11.68
CA LEU A 284 2.27 9.91 -11.19
C LEU A 284 2.08 11.30 -11.81
N VAL A 285 1.79 11.40 -13.11
CA VAL A 285 1.50 12.68 -13.79
C VAL A 285 0.30 13.39 -13.17
N GLU A 286 -0.74 12.63 -12.76
CA GLU A 286 -1.92 13.20 -12.08
C GLU A 286 -1.57 13.85 -10.74
N GLN A 287 -0.57 13.33 -10.03
CA GLN A 287 -0.12 13.80 -8.71
C GLN A 287 1.05 14.80 -8.76
N SER A 288 1.66 15.00 -9.94
CA SER A 288 2.83 15.87 -10.11
C SER A 288 2.43 17.27 -10.51
N LYS A 289 3.30 18.25 -10.18
CA LYS A 289 3.20 19.61 -10.73
C LYS A 289 3.45 19.56 -12.23
N LYS A 290 2.66 20.32 -12.98
CA LYS A 290 2.78 20.44 -14.44
C LYS A 290 3.18 21.84 -14.83
N ASP A 291 3.98 21.95 -15.89
CA ASP A 291 4.24 23.22 -16.55
C ASP A 291 3.04 23.67 -17.41
N LEU A 292 3.17 24.81 -18.09
CA LEU A 292 2.11 25.36 -18.94
C LEU A 292 1.74 24.47 -20.16
N TYR A 293 2.60 23.54 -20.51
CA TYR A 293 2.44 22.61 -21.62
C TYR A 293 2.01 21.21 -21.19
N GLY A 294 1.66 21.03 -19.92
CA GLY A 294 1.21 19.77 -19.35
C GLY A 294 2.34 18.79 -19.03
N ASN A 295 3.60 19.20 -19.08
CA ASN A 295 4.72 18.34 -18.76
C ASN A 295 4.96 18.27 -17.24
N SER A 296 5.32 17.07 -16.77
CA SER A 296 5.78 16.81 -15.39
C SER A 296 7.29 16.57 -15.39
N LEU A 297 8.05 17.40 -14.67
CA LEU A 297 9.51 17.37 -14.67
C LEU A 297 10.02 17.08 -13.27
N ILE A 298 10.76 15.98 -13.12
CA ILE A 298 11.41 15.56 -11.87
C ILE A 298 12.90 15.33 -12.19
N GLY A 299 13.75 16.23 -11.73
CA GLY A 299 15.20 16.27 -12.01
C GLY A 299 15.75 17.68 -11.96
N ASN A 300 17.07 17.88 -12.09
CA ASN A 300 17.74 19.14 -11.82
C ASN A 300 17.86 20.07 -13.06
N ASP A 301 18.29 19.57 -14.22
CA ASP A 301 18.49 20.39 -15.44
C ASP A 301 17.76 19.76 -16.63
N ILE A 302 16.44 19.96 -16.67
CA ILE A 302 15.55 19.43 -17.73
C ILE A 302 15.04 20.63 -18.52
N ARG A 303 15.23 20.60 -19.86
CA ARG A 303 14.78 21.63 -20.78
C ARG A 303 13.98 21.00 -21.92
N LEU A 304 12.74 21.46 -22.08
CA LEU A 304 11.85 21.01 -23.11
C LEU A 304 11.59 22.12 -24.15
N TYR A 305 11.63 21.73 -25.42
CA TYR A 305 11.31 22.59 -26.57
C TYR A 305 10.23 21.91 -27.40
N ASP A 306 9.15 22.62 -27.73
CA ASP A 306 8.04 22.09 -28.56
C ASP A 306 7.53 20.72 -28.09
N SER A 307 7.51 20.51 -26.76
CA SER A 307 7.15 19.22 -26.13
C SER A 307 5.99 19.38 -25.16
N HIS A 308 5.02 18.44 -25.21
CA HIS A 308 3.75 18.57 -24.49
C HIS A 308 3.40 17.24 -23.81
N ASN A 309 2.68 17.31 -22.69
CA ASN A 309 2.11 16.14 -21.99
C ASN A 309 3.13 15.04 -21.67
N CYS A 310 4.41 15.40 -21.53
CA CYS A 310 5.49 14.47 -21.22
C CYS A 310 5.72 14.35 -19.73
N ILE A 311 6.20 13.18 -19.31
CA ILE A 311 6.80 13.02 -17.99
C ILE A 311 8.30 12.76 -18.16
N VAL A 312 9.13 13.57 -17.51
CA VAL A 312 10.58 13.42 -17.51
C VAL A 312 11.02 13.24 -16.06
N HIS A 313 11.63 12.09 -15.80
CA HIS A 313 12.13 11.74 -14.48
C HIS A 313 13.59 11.29 -14.56
N THR A 314 14.49 12.07 -13.95
CA THR A 314 15.91 11.79 -13.93
C THR A 314 16.44 11.88 -12.49
N MET A 315 17.24 10.91 -12.06
CA MET A 315 17.80 10.86 -10.69
C MET A 315 19.18 11.51 -10.58
N ASN A 316 19.85 11.73 -11.70
CA ASN A 316 21.23 12.20 -11.76
C ASN A 316 21.32 13.68 -12.13
N GLU A 317 22.46 14.32 -11.83
CA GLU A 317 22.77 15.71 -12.21
C GLU A 317 23.09 15.87 -13.71
N LYS A 318 22.38 15.10 -14.57
CA LYS A 318 22.54 15.19 -16.01
C LYS A 318 21.69 16.32 -16.57
N GLN A 319 22.25 17.08 -17.51
CA GLN A 319 21.45 17.93 -18.36
C GLN A 319 20.67 17.10 -19.37
N VAL A 320 19.35 17.29 -19.40
CA VAL A 320 18.44 16.61 -20.33
C VAL A 320 17.75 17.66 -21.20
N ILE A 321 17.93 17.55 -22.51
CA ILE A 321 17.29 18.42 -23.49
C ILE A 321 16.39 17.56 -24.40
N ILE A 322 15.12 17.95 -24.49
CA ILE A 322 14.10 17.23 -25.27
C ILE A 322 13.40 18.21 -26.19
N GLN A 323 13.22 17.82 -27.45
CA GLN A 323 12.50 18.61 -28.43
C GLN A 323 11.50 17.77 -29.21
N GLY A 324 10.27 18.28 -29.40
CA GLY A 324 9.28 17.75 -30.32
C GLY A 324 8.57 16.47 -29.88
N LEU A 325 8.49 16.17 -28.58
CA LEU A 325 7.77 15.01 -28.04
C LEU A 325 6.39 15.41 -27.50
N ASP A 326 5.39 14.55 -27.69
CA ASP A 326 4.06 14.72 -27.12
C ASP A 326 3.55 13.39 -26.54
N GLY A 327 3.20 13.38 -25.23
CA GLY A 327 2.68 12.23 -24.54
C GLY A 327 3.71 11.11 -24.30
N TYR A 328 4.96 11.45 -23.95
CA TYR A 328 6.02 10.47 -23.70
C TYR A 328 6.44 10.41 -22.23
N ILE A 329 6.87 9.23 -21.82
CA ILE A 329 7.63 8.96 -20.62
C ILE A 329 9.11 8.97 -21.00
N ILE A 330 9.91 9.80 -20.37
CA ILE A 330 11.35 9.82 -20.43
C ILE A 330 11.87 9.60 -19.00
N ALA A 331 12.39 8.44 -18.72
CA ALA A 331 12.86 8.11 -17.38
C ALA A 331 14.28 7.53 -17.43
N GLU A 332 15.17 8.06 -16.58
CA GLU A 332 16.56 7.65 -16.53
C GLU A 332 16.97 7.35 -15.09
N ASN A 333 17.56 6.17 -14.89
CA ASN A 333 18.15 5.77 -13.62
C ASN A 333 19.41 4.93 -13.89
N ASP A 334 20.54 5.34 -13.31
CA ASP A 334 21.87 4.77 -13.54
C ASP A 334 22.22 4.70 -15.05
N ASN A 335 22.42 3.49 -15.59
CA ASN A 335 22.73 3.26 -16.99
C ASN A 335 21.51 2.84 -17.82
N ARG A 336 20.31 3.11 -17.34
CA ARG A 336 19.05 2.71 -17.99
C ARG A 336 18.25 3.94 -18.40
N LEU A 337 17.82 4.00 -19.66
CA LEU A 337 16.98 5.04 -20.20
C LEU A 337 15.74 4.41 -20.81
N LEU A 338 14.58 4.91 -20.42
CA LEU A 338 13.30 4.60 -21.04
C LEU A 338 12.80 5.83 -21.81
N ILE A 339 12.43 5.64 -23.08
CA ILE A 339 11.64 6.59 -23.85
C ILE A 339 10.46 5.80 -24.42
N CYS A 340 9.26 6.07 -23.93
CA CYS A 340 8.07 5.29 -24.24
C CYS A 340 6.84 6.20 -24.31
N LYS A 341 5.89 5.92 -25.21
CA LYS A 341 4.61 6.64 -25.17
C LYS A 341 3.87 6.37 -23.87
N LEU A 342 3.29 7.40 -23.27
CA LEU A 342 2.48 7.27 -22.04
C LEU A 342 1.31 6.29 -22.23
N SER A 343 0.72 6.22 -23.43
CA SER A 343 -0.33 5.25 -23.77
C SER A 343 0.12 3.78 -23.74
N GLU A 344 1.44 3.52 -23.75
CA GLU A 344 2.04 2.18 -23.74
C GLU A 344 2.59 1.79 -22.37
N GLU A 345 2.33 2.58 -21.33
CA GLU A 345 2.90 2.40 -19.98
C GLU A 345 2.66 1.00 -19.38
N GLN A 346 1.55 0.34 -19.71
CA GLN A 346 1.26 -1.02 -19.23
C GLN A 346 2.22 -2.07 -19.79
N ARG A 347 2.89 -1.79 -20.89
CA ARG A 347 3.86 -2.67 -21.56
C ARG A 347 5.28 -2.51 -21.07
N ILE A 348 5.57 -1.52 -20.22
CA ILE A 348 6.95 -1.24 -19.72
C ILE A 348 7.56 -2.48 -19.09
N LYS A 349 6.79 -3.24 -18.30
CA LYS A 349 7.26 -4.50 -17.74
C LYS A 349 7.75 -5.47 -18.83
N GLN A 350 6.99 -5.65 -19.90
CA GLN A 350 7.36 -6.49 -21.03
C GLN A 350 8.65 -6.00 -21.70
N PHE A 351 8.79 -4.68 -21.90
CA PHE A 351 9.99 -4.10 -22.50
C PHE A 351 11.25 -4.33 -21.64
N SER A 352 11.13 -4.23 -20.32
CA SER A 352 12.24 -4.41 -19.39
C SER A 352 12.69 -5.87 -19.22
N GLU A 353 11.83 -6.85 -19.52
CA GLU A 353 12.09 -8.29 -19.39
C GLU A 353 12.60 -8.95 -20.69
N GLN A 354 12.46 -8.29 -21.84
CA GLN A 354 13.00 -8.80 -23.12
C GLN A 354 14.53 -8.65 -23.12
N LYS A 355 15.23 -9.80 -23.19
CA LYS A 355 16.69 -9.90 -23.39
C LYS A 355 17.02 -9.89 -24.88
#